data_2cb423201e1867a2d7484b02d5b03f48
#
_entry.id   2cb423201e1867a2d7484b02d5b03f48
#
_cell.length_a   1.000
_cell.length_b   1.000
_cell.length_c   1.000
_cell.angle_alpha   90.00
_cell.angle_beta   90.00
_cell.angle_gamma   90.00
#
_symmetry.space_group_name_H-M   'P 1'
#
loop_
_entity.id
_entity.type
_entity.pdbx_description
1 polymer ?
#
loop_
_entity_poly.entity_id
_entity_poly.type
_entity_poly.pdbx_seq_one_letter_code
_entity_poly.pdbx_strand_id
1 'polypeptide(L)'
;GEKVEEACADPAPGSVILMNNLRWHIEEEGKGTDADGNKIKADPEKVKEFRASIAKCADVYCNDAFGTAHRAHSSMVGEGFDVRCSGGLMAKELDAFAKVLDEPAKPVLAILGGAKVTDKIQLINNLLDKVDKMII
;
A
#
# COMPACT_ATOMS: atom_id res chain seq x y z
N GLY A 1 -13.10 10.69 9.98
CA GLY A 1 -14.13 11.05 10.96
C GLY A 1 -14.93 12.26 10.50
N GLU A 2 -15.97 12.59 11.21
CA GLU A 2 -17.05 13.51 10.81
C GLU A 2 -16.57 14.83 10.19
N LYS A 3 -15.62 15.53 10.80
CA LYS A 3 -15.09 16.80 10.26
C LYS A 3 -14.41 16.66 8.90
N VAL A 4 -13.78 15.53 8.64
CA VAL A 4 -13.12 15.27 7.35
C VAL A 4 -14.18 14.90 6.32
N GLU A 5 -15.17 14.09 6.71
CA GLU A 5 -16.30 13.73 5.84
C GLU A 5 -17.08 14.98 5.42
N GLU A 6 -17.37 15.90 6.35
CA GLU A 6 -17.99 17.19 6.06
C GLU A 6 -17.16 18.04 5.09
N ALA A 7 -15.84 18.13 5.29
CA ALA A 7 -14.96 18.89 4.41
C ALA A 7 -14.86 18.29 2.99
N CYS A 8 -15.05 16.98 2.87
CA CYS A 8 -14.98 16.25 1.59
C CYS A 8 -16.36 16.12 0.90
N ALA A 9 -17.48 16.47 1.57
CA ALA A 9 -18.81 16.26 1.03
C ALA A 9 -19.13 17.19 -0.17
N ASP A 10 -18.64 18.43 -0.13
CA ASP A 10 -18.85 19.42 -1.20
C ASP A 10 -17.62 20.33 -1.34
N PRO A 11 -16.48 19.79 -1.79
CA PRO A 11 -15.26 20.57 -1.94
C PRO A 11 -15.36 21.53 -3.13
N ALA A 12 -14.85 22.77 -2.95
CA ALA A 12 -14.79 23.72 -4.05
C ALA A 12 -13.95 23.17 -5.22
N PRO A 13 -14.34 23.41 -6.48
CA PRO A 13 -13.57 22.96 -7.64
C PRO A 13 -12.10 23.42 -7.58
N GLY A 14 -11.17 22.49 -7.79
CA GLY A 14 -9.73 22.74 -7.74
C GLY A 14 -9.15 22.84 -6.33
N SER A 15 -9.95 22.65 -5.27
CA SER A 15 -9.44 22.61 -3.89
C SER A 15 -8.65 21.34 -3.61
N VAL A 16 -7.74 21.42 -2.63
CA VAL A 16 -6.96 20.30 -2.12
C VAL A 16 -7.19 20.20 -0.62
N ILE A 17 -7.58 19.01 -0.16
CA ILE A 17 -7.77 18.72 1.27
C ILE A 17 -6.66 17.79 1.72
N LEU A 18 -5.77 18.28 2.58
CA LEU A 18 -4.72 17.48 3.19
C LEU A 18 -5.19 17.00 4.56
N MET A 19 -5.32 15.70 4.70
CA MET A 19 -5.65 15.10 6.00
C MET A 19 -4.43 15.00 6.92
N ASN A 20 -4.68 14.92 8.21
CA ASN A 20 -3.64 14.66 9.20
C ASN A 20 -2.99 13.30 9.00
N ASN A 21 -1.85 13.08 9.67
CA ASN A 21 -1.18 11.78 9.67
C ASN A 21 -2.12 10.69 10.19
N LEU A 22 -2.54 9.80 9.29
CA LEU A 22 -3.49 8.72 9.61
C LEU A 22 -2.90 7.70 10.60
N ARG A 23 -1.59 7.60 10.73
CA ARG A 23 -0.95 6.70 11.71
C ARG A 23 -1.12 7.13 13.17
N TRP A 24 -1.72 8.28 13.42
CA TRP A 24 -2.20 8.64 14.77
C TRP A 24 -3.41 7.81 15.19
N HIS A 25 -4.06 7.13 14.25
CA HIS A 25 -5.17 6.23 14.47
C HIS A 25 -4.68 4.80 14.39
N ILE A 26 -4.93 4.01 15.45
CA ILE A 26 -4.52 2.60 15.50
C ILE A 26 -5.16 1.77 14.38
N GLU A 27 -6.33 2.19 13.90
CA GLU A 27 -7.09 1.59 12.81
C GLU A 27 -6.36 1.68 11.45
N GLU A 28 -5.41 2.61 11.29
CA GLU A 28 -4.62 2.73 10.07
C GLU A 28 -3.71 1.51 9.89
N GLU A 29 -2.94 1.16 10.90
CA GLU A 29 -2.01 0.01 10.85
C GLU A 29 -2.61 -1.29 11.40
N GLY A 30 -3.78 -1.23 12.04
CA GLY A 30 -4.44 -2.35 12.70
C GLY A 30 -3.75 -2.81 13.99
N LYS A 31 -2.70 -2.13 14.42
CA LYS A 31 -1.93 -2.39 15.63
C LYS A 31 -1.19 -1.12 16.07
N GLY A 32 -0.85 -1.08 17.35
CA GLY A 32 -0.12 0.06 17.92
C GLY A 32 0.56 -0.31 19.23
N THR A 33 0.95 0.71 19.95
CA THR A 33 1.54 0.59 21.30
C THR A 33 0.78 1.53 22.23
N ASP A 34 0.40 1.03 23.41
CA ASP A 34 -0.25 1.86 24.43
C ASP A 34 0.77 2.76 25.18
N ALA A 35 0.26 3.55 26.12
CA ALA A 35 1.09 4.47 26.90
C ALA A 35 2.14 3.76 27.77
N ASP A 36 1.90 2.49 28.11
CA ASP A 36 2.79 1.65 28.91
C ASP A 36 3.79 0.85 28.07
N GLY A 37 3.76 1.01 26.73
CA GLY A 37 4.66 0.33 25.80
C GLY A 37 4.20 -1.07 25.38
N ASN A 38 2.99 -1.50 25.75
CA ASN A 38 2.47 -2.81 25.37
C ASN A 38 1.92 -2.77 23.94
N LYS A 39 2.14 -3.86 23.18
CA LYS A 39 1.55 -4.01 21.85
C LYS A 39 0.07 -4.27 21.94
N ILE A 40 -0.72 -3.46 21.27
CA ILE A 40 -2.17 -3.58 21.17
C ILE A 40 -2.61 -3.77 19.72
N LYS A 41 -3.76 -4.40 19.50
CA LYS A 41 -4.40 -4.54 18.20
C LYS A 41 -5.63 -3.64 18.14
N ALA A 42 -5.89 -3.08 16.97
CA ALA A 42 -7.14 -2.37 16.72
C ALA A 42 -8.31 -3.35 16.70
N ASP A 43 -9.47 -2.86 17.14
CA ASP A 43 -10.73 -3.57 16.99
C ASP A 43 -11.07 -3.71 15.48
N PRO A 44 -11.31 -4.94 14.97
CA PRO A 44 -11.64 -5.15 13.56
C PRO A 44 -12.86 -4.35 13.07
N GLU A 45 -13.88 -4.17 13.91
CA GLU A 45 -15.06 -3.39 13.52
C GLU A 45 -14.71 -1.90 13.39
N LYS A 46 -13.89 -1.35 14.30
CA LYS A 46 -13.38 0.01 14.17
C LYS A 46 -12.49 0.21 12.97
N VAL A 47 -11.70 -0.80 12.57
CA VAL A 47 -10.93 -0.76 11.31
C VAL A 47 -11.86 -0.65 10.11
N LYS A 48 -12.96 -1.41 10.09
CA LYS A 48 -13.96 -1.31 9.00
C LYS A 48 -14.65 0.06 8.98
N GLU A 49 -15.05 0.58 10.14
CA GLU A 49 -15.64 1.91 10.25
C GLU A 49 -14.67 3.00 9.77
N PHE A 50 -13.39 2.88 10.12
CA PHE A 50 -12.35 3.81 9.70
C PHE A 50 -12.16 3.79 8.17
N ARG A 51 -12.11 2.61 7.55
CA ARG A 51 -12.05 2.44 6.09
C ARG A 51 -13.28 2.99 5.39
N ALA A 52 -14.47 2.71 5.93
CA ALA A 52 -15.71 3.26 5.41
C ALA A 52 -15.76 4.79 5.51
N SER A 53 -15.20 5.38 6.56
CA SER A 53 -15.07 6.83 6.71
C SER A 53 -14.11 7.43 5.65
N ILE A 54 -13.01 6.76 5.35
CA ILE A 54 -12.09 7.17 4.27
C ILE A 54 -12.82 7.10 2.92
N ALA A 55 -13.57 6.03 2.66
CA ALA A 55 -14.28 5.84 1.39
C ALA A 55 -15.35 6.92 1.12
N LYS A 56 -15.94 7.51 2.15
CA LYS A 56 -16.88 8.63 2.00
C LYS A 56 -16.23 9.94 1.53
N CYS A 57 -14.90 10.03 1.59
CA CYS A 57 -14.20 11.28 1.31
C CYS A 57 -13.94 11.53 -0.18
N ALA A 58 -14.17 10.54 -1.07
CA ALA A 58 -13.90 10.67 -2.50
C ALA A 58 -14.64 9.58 -3.30
N ASP A 59 -14.82 9.82 -4.61
CA ASP A 59 -15.42 8.87 -5.53
C ASP A 59 -14.40 7.91 -6.14
N VAL A 60 -13.12 8.31 -6.19
CA VAL A 60 -12.04 7.56 -6.79
C VAL A 60 -10.87 7.45 -5.83
N TYR A 61 -10.35 6.24 -5.67
CA TYR A 61 -9.13 5.98 -4.93
C TYR A 61 -7.94 5.87 -5.89
N CYS A 62 -6.93 6.71 -5.67
CA CYS A 62 -5.69 6.67 -6.42
C CYS A 62 -4.51 6.36 -5.47
N ASN A 63 -3.83 5.23 -5.66
CA ASN A 63 -2.64 4.90 -4.90
C ASN A 63 -1.38 5.30 -5.67
N ASP A 64 -0.61 6.24 -5.12
CA ASP A 64 0.68 6.66 -5.68
C ASP A 64 1.83 6.50 -4.67
N ALA A 65 1.62 5.70 -3.62
CA ALA A 65 2.55 5.50 -2.52
C ALA A 65 3.27 4.15 -2.63
N PHE A 66 4.17 3.99 -3.60
CA PHE A 66 4.92 2.76 -3.85
C PHE A 66 5.67 2.27 -2.61
N GLY A 67 6.33 3.17 -1.86
CA GLY A 67 7.09 2.81 -0.67
C GLY A 67 6.29 2.10 0.43
N THR A 68 4.97 2.26 0.47
CA THR A 68 4.05 1.63 1.42
C THR A 68 3.09 0.63 0.77
N ALA A 69 3.21 0.38 -0.54
CA ALA A 69 2.30 -0.51 -1.28
C ALA A 69 2.28 -1.96 -0.76
N HIS A 70 3.35 -2.39 -0.07
CA HIS A 70 3.45 -3.70 0.57
C HIS A 70 2.73 -3.79 1.94
N ARG A 71 2.08 -2.72 2.39
CA ARG A 71 1.35 -2.65 3.66
C ARG A 71 -0.15 -2.72 3.43
N ALA A 72 -0.86 -3.51 4.25
CA ALA A 72 -2.32 -3.55 4.27
C ALA A 72 -2.92 -2.49 5.23
N HIS A 73 -2.34 -1.29 5.25
CA HIS A 73 -2.87 -0.19 6.04
C HIS A 73 -4.21 0.27 5.47
N SER A 74 -5.07 0.83 6.30
CA SER A 74 -6.44 1.19 5.90
C SER A 74 -6.47 2.17 4.73
N SER A 75 -5.56 3.15 4.68
CA SER A 75 -5.43 4.09 3.57
C SER A 75 -4.81 3.49 2.30
N MET A 76 -4.20 2.30 2.39
CA MET A 76 -3.49 1.67 1.27
C MET A 76 -4.33 0.66 0.49
N VAL A 77 -5.37 0.10 1.10
CA VAL A 77 -6.14 -1.00 0.47
C VAL A 77 -7.26 -0.51 -0.44
N GLY A 78 -7.68 0.76 -0.33
CA GLY A 78 -8.75 1.33 -1.14
C GLY A 78 -10.09 0.61 -0.97
N GLU A 79 -10.35 0.08 0.23
CA GLU A 79 -11.60 -0.61 0.54
C GLU A 79 -12.77 0.37 0.54
N GLY A 80 -13.89 -0.04 -0.07
CA GLY A 80 -15.10 0.78 -0.17
C GLY A 80 -15.16 1.70 -1.38
N PHE A 81 -14.11 1.72 -2.24
CA PHE A 81 -14.11 2.47 -3.49
C PHE A 81 -14.42 1.54 -4.66
N ASP A 82 -15.38 1.94 -5.51
CA ASP A 82 -15.71 1.22 -6.74
C ASP A 82 -14.62 1.41 -7.80
N VAL A 83 -14.04 2.61 -7.87
CA VAL A 83 -12.95 2.94 -8.80
C VAL A 83 -11.64 3.05 -8.05
N ARG A 84 -10.68 2.21 -8.42
CA ARG A 84 -9.32 2.21 -7.86
C ARG A 84 -8.30 2.22 -8.99
N CYS A 85 -7.30 3.10 -8.88
CA CYS A 85 -6.23 3.23 -9.86
C CYS A 85 -4.87 3.45 -9.20
N SER A 86 -3.81 3.32 -9.98
CA SER A 86 -2.47 3.75 -9.61
C SER A 86 -2.21 5.18 -10.05
N GLY A 87 -1.45 5.92 -9.26
CA GLY A 87 -0.90 7.21 -9.67
C GLY A 87 0.33 7.04 -10.57
N GLY A 88 0.86 8.17 -11.04
CA GLY A 88 1.99 8.18 -12.00
C GLY A 88 3.28 7.61 -11.46
N LEU A 89 3.57 7.75 -10.17
CA LEU A 89 4.75 7.16 -9.53
C LEU A 89 4.62 5.63 -9.46
N MET A 90 3.47 5.15 -9.00
CA MET A 90 3.17 3.72 -8.94
C MET A 90 3.20 3.08 -10.35
N ALA A 91 2.64 3.75 -11.35
CA ALA A 91 2.65 3.27 -12.74
C ALA A 91 4.08 3.06 -13.27
N LYS A 92 5.01 3.98 -13.00
CA LYS A 92 6.42 3.83 -13.40
C LYS A 92 7.09 2.60 -12.78
N GLU A 93 6.78 2.31 -11.52
CA GLU A 93 7.30 1.11 -10.85
C GLU A 93 6.70 -0.18 -11.45
N LEU A 94 5.39 -0.17 -11.73
CA LEU A 94 4.71 -1.29 -12.38
C LEU A 94 5.27 -1.54 -13.78
N ASP A 95 5.51 -0.49 -14.56
CA ASP A 95 6.13 -0.60 -15.89
C ASP A 95 7.56 -1.17 -15.81
N ALA A 96 8.32 -0.80 -14.77
CA ALA A 96 9.66 -1.34 -14.55
C ALA A 96 9.61 -2.84 -14.19
N PHE A 97 8.66 -3.24 -13.34
CA PHE A 97 8.43 -4.66 -13.04
C PHE A 97 7.99 -5.46 -14.26
N ALA A 98 7.07 -4.93 -15.06
CA ALA A 98 6.60 -5.59 -16.29
C ALA A 98 7.77 -5.86 -17.26
N LYS A 99 8.68 -4.91 -17.46
CA LYS A 99 9.87 -5.09 -18.30
C LYS A 99 10.80 -6.22 -17.85
N VAL A 100 10.80 -6.55 -16.55
CA VAL A 100 11.68 -7.58 -15.99
C VAL A 100 10.95 -8.92 -15.81
N LEU A 101 9.64 -8.90 -15.54
CA LEU A 101 8.89 -10.10 -15.16
C LEU A 101 8.06 -10.70 -16.30
N ASP A 102 7.56 -9.87 -17.22
CA ASP A 102 6.64 -10.32 -18.27
C ASP A 102 7.39 -10.69 -19.55
N GLU A 103 8.14 -9.74 -20.12
CA GLU A 103 8.90 -9.94 -21.35
C GLU A 103 10.34 -9.41 -21.22
N PRO A 104 11.18 -10.01 -20.34
CA PRO A 104 12.51 -9.48 -20.12
C PRO A 104 13.44 -9.64 -21.33
N ALA A 105 14.24 -8.63 -21.58
CA ALA A 105 15.37 -8.77 -22.49
C ALA A 105 16.38 -9.78 -21.92
N LYS A 106 16.75 -10.78 -22.72
CA LYS A 106 17.69 -11.84 -22.32
C LYS A 106 19.15 -11.44 -22.57
N PRO A 107 20.10 -11.85 -21.74
CA PRO A 107 19.95 -12.67 -20.53
C PRO A 107 19.52 -11.85 -19.30
N VAL A 108 18.68 -12.44 -18.43
CA VAL A 108 18.27 -11.85 -17.15
C VAL A 108 19.16 -12.38 -16.03
N LEU A 109 19.78 -11.48 -15.28
CA LEU A 109 20.55 -11.78 -14.09
C LEU A 109 19.81 -11.29 -12.83
N ALA A 110 19.47 -12.18 -11.92
CA ALA A 110 18.98 -11.83 -10.60
C ALA A 110 20.14 -11.81 -9.59
N ILE A 111 20.23 -10.74 -8.81
CA ILE A 111 21.20 -10.62 -7.71
C ILE A 111 20.40 -10.44 -6.42
N LEU A 112 20.51 -11.41 -5.51
CA LEU A 112 19.78 -11.46 -4.25
C LEU A 112 20.78 -11.40 -3.11
N GLY A 113 20.53 -10.52 -2.14
CA GLY A 113 21.34 -10.39 -0.94
C GLY A 113 20.50 -10.13 0.31
N GLY A 114 21.05 -10.41 1.48
CA GLY A 114 20.42 -10.10 2.75
C GLY A 114 20.68 -11.17 3.82
N ALA A 115 20.48 -10.80 5.09
CA ALA A 115 20.82 -11.62 6.23
C ALA A 115 19.91 -12.85 6.47
N LYS A 116 18.68 -12.83 5.92
CA LYS A 116 17.69 -13.92 6.10
C LYS A 116 17.24 -14.47 4.77
N VAL A 117 17.93 -15.50 4.29
CA VAL A 117 17.58 -16.18 3.02
C VAL A 117 16.21 -16.86 3.12
N THR A 118 15.84 -17.37 4.29
CA THR A 118 14.54 -18.03 4.53
C THR A 118 13.35 -17.17 4.15
N ASP A 119 13.40 -15.86 4.38
CA ASP A 119 12.32 -14.92 4.06
C ASP A 119 12.17 -14.70 2.53
N LYS A 120 13.15 -15.16 1.75
CA LYS A 120 13.23 -14.96 0.29
C LYS A 120 13.04 -16.24 -0.52
N ILE A 121 12.87 -17.40 0.13
CA ILE A 121 12.74 -18.68 -0.57
C ILE A 121 11.59 -18.66 -1.58
N GLN A 122 10.44 -18.10 -1.20
CA GLN A 122 9.30 -18.00 -2.11
C GLN A 122 9.58 -17.08 -3.32
N LEU A 123 10.28 -15.97 -3.10
CA LEU A 123 10.72 -15.08 -4.17
C LEU A 123 11.71 -15.79 -5.10
N ILE A 124 12.69 -16.50 -4.53
CA ILE A 124 13.67 -17.28 -5.30
C ILE A 124 12.96 -18.29 -6.19
N ASN A 125 12.05 -19.10 -5.62
CA ASN A 125 11.29 -20.09 -6.36
C ASN A 125 10.48 -19.46 -7.51
N ASN A 126 9.86 -18.31 -7.30
CA ASN A 126 9.10 -17.61 -8.31
C ASN A 126 9.97 -17.02 -9.45
N LEU A 127 11.26 -16.79 -9.18
CA LEU A 127 12.20 -16.25 -10.16
C LEU A 127 12.97 -17.33 -10.94
N LEU A 128 13.06 -18.57 -10.43
CA LEU A 128 13.88 -19.63 -11.04
C LEU A 128 13.55 -19.87 -12.52
N ASP A 129 12.29 -19.83 -12.89
CA ASP A 129 11.84 -20.06 -14.27
C ASP A 129 11.90 -18.79 -15.14
N LYS A 130 12.21 -17.63 -14.56
CA LYS A 130 12.18 -16.32 -15.23
C LYS A 130 13.56 -15.74 -15.52
N VAL A 131 14.60 -16.22 -14.85
CA VAL A 131 15.96 -15.68 -14.94
C VAL A 131 16.93 -16.68 -15.54
N ASP A 132 17.93 -16.16 -16.26
CA ASP A 132 18.96 -17.01 -16.88
C ASP A 132 20.13 -17.31 -15.93
N LYS A 133 20.38 -16.41 -14.99
CA LYS A 133 21.40 -16.53 -13.94
C LYS A 133 20.93 -15.92 -12.64
N MET A 134 21.37 -16.51 -11.52
CA MET A 134 21.06 -16.01 -10.16
C MET A 134 22.33 -16.02 -9.32
N ILE A 135 22.57 -14.94 -8.58
CA ILE A 135 23.60 -14.80 -7.56
C ILE A 135 22.89 -14.58 -6.21
N ILE A 136 23.25 -15.38 -5.21
CA ILE A 136 22.66 -15.30 -3.86
C ILE A 136 23.80 -15.10 -2.85
#